data_61612eb350f0d2f8dbe2717d4609b615
#
_entry.id   61612eb350f0d2f8dbe2717d4609b615
#
_cell.length_a   1.000
_cell.length_b   1.000
_cell.length_c   1.000
_cell.angle_alpha   90.00
_cell.angle_beta   90.00
_cell.angle_gamma   90.00
#
_symmetry.space_group_name_H-M   'P 1'
#
loop_
_entity.id
_entity.type
_entity.pdbx_description
1 polymer ?
#
loop_
_entity_poly.entity_id
_entity_poly.type
_entity_poly.pdbx_seq_one_letter_code
_entity_poly.pdbx_strand_id
1 'polypeptide(L)'
;MLKLIREVLRVGEATLPYPFAPMEMMPGFRGKPVHDPQLCIACGSCAIACPPNALSMSTDLDQGYQTWHLFVGRCIYCARCEEVCPTGAITLSPNFELAVMNKDDLREQADYQLAACRECGVFFAPLKEIEHMLALLQQSGVSAENVAAARELFEVCPECKRKNDIPKLASLYQEAV
;
A
#
# COMPACT_ATOMS: atom_id res chain seq x y z
N MET A 1 -14.60 48.60 -25.66
CA MET A 1 -15.23 47.42 -26.30
C MET A 1 -14.42 46.85 -27.47
N LEU A 2 -13.91 47.70 -28.41
CA LEU A 2 -13.13 47.22 -29.56
C LEU A 2 -11.85 46.41 -29.20
N LYS A 3 -11.20 46.71 -28.06
CA LYS A 3 -10.02 45.95 -27.58
C LYS A 3 -10.40 44.51 -27.18
N LEU A 4 -11.55 44.30 -26.53
CA LEU A 4 -12.04 43.00 -26.15
C LEU A 4 -12.39 42.15 -27.38
N ILE A 5 -13.10 42.76 -28.36
CA ILE A 5 -13.45 42.06 -29.61
C ILE A 5 -12.17 41.65 -30.36
N ARG A 6 -11.16 42.52 -30.45
CA ARG A 6 -9.89 42.22 -31.09
C ARG A 6 -9.18 41.07 -30.39
N GLU A 7 -9.22 40.99 -29.04
CA GLU A 7 -8.60 39.94 -28.27
C GLU A 7 -9.32 38.62 -28.47
N VAL A 8 -10.65 38.58 -28.46
CA VAL A 8 -11.44 37.40 -28.75
C VAL A 8 -11.15 36.85 -30.15
N LEU A 9 -11.07 37.74 -31.17
CA LEU A 9 -10.72 37.33 -32.54
C LEU A 9 -9.26 36.83 -32.66
N ARG A 10 -8.32 37.37 -31.85
CA ARG A 10 -6.93 36.95 -31.82
C ARG A 10 -6.72 35.60 -31.16
N VAL A 11 -7.43 35.33 -30.06
CA VAL A 11 -7.31 34.11 -29.27
C VAL A 11 -8.06 32.94 -29.92
N GLY A 12 -9.15 33.24 -30.66
CA GLY A 12 -9.99 32.21 -31.28
C GLY A 12 -10.69 31.35 -30.25
N GLU A 13 -10.43 30.05 -30.29
CA GLU A 13 -10.99 29.11 -29.31
C GLU A 13 -10.11 29.09 -28.04
N ALA A 14 -10.71 29.43 -26.90
CA ALA A 14 -10.07 29.43 -25.59
C ALA A 14 -10.38 28.16 -24.78
N THR A 15 -11.18 27.26 -25.34
CA THR A 15 -11.58 26.00 -24.69
C THR A 15 -10.87 24.80 -25.32
N LEU A 16 -10.61 23.81 -24.50
CA LEU A 16 -10.09 22.52 -24.99
C LEU A 16 -11.22 21.72 -25.67
N PRO A 17 -10.94 21.04 -26.81
CA PRO A 17 -11.96 20.27 -27.55
C PRO A 17 -12.35 18.95 -26.86
N TYR A 18 -12.09 18.84 -25.57
CA TYR A 18 -12.46 17.68 -24.76
C TYR A 18 -13.99 17.60 -24.58
N PRO A 19 -14.66 16.43 -24.67
CA PRO A 19 -14.10 15.08 -24.83
C PRO A 19 -13.91 14.62 -26.27
N PHE A 20 -14.12 15.46 -27.26
CA PHE A 20 -14.05 15.12 -28.70
C PHE A 20 -12.61 14.89 -29.19
N ALA A 21 -11.62 15.47 -28.50
CA ALA A 21 -10.22 15.17 -28.68
C ALA A 21 -9.58 14.80 -27.33
N PRO A 22 -8.58 13.90 -27.32
CA PRO A 22 -7.87 13.53 -26.09
C PRO A 22 -7.16 14.75 -25.51
N MET A 23 -7.17 14.86 -24.19
CA MET A 23 -6.42 15.89 -23.47
C MET A 23 -5.03 15.37 -23.12
N GLU A 24 -3.99 16.08 -23.54
CA GLU A 24 -2.63 15.74 -23.13
C GLU A 24 -2.38 16.13 -21.68
N MET A 25 -1.98 15.13 -20.88
CA MET A 25 -1.63 15.38 -19.49
C MET A 25 -0.20 15.91 -19.37
N MET A 26 -0.03 16.92 -18.52
CA MET A 26 1.30 17.46 -18.24
C MET A 26 2.17 16.41 -17.50
N PRO A 27 3.50 16.42 -17.70
CA PRO A 27 4.41 15.61 -16.92
C PRO A 27 4.21 15.82 -15.41
N GLY A 28 4.13 14.72 -14.64
CA GLY A 28 3.90 14.79 -13.20
C GLY A 28 2.43 15.02 -12.78
N PHE A 29 1.47 14.90 -13.72
CA PHE A 29 0.06 14.92 -13.38
C PHE A 29 -0.29 13.78 -12.41
N ARG A 30 -1.05 14.11 -11.36
CA ARG A 30 -1.44 13.18 -10.30
C ARG A 30 -2.92 12.82 -10.45
N GLY A 31 -3.20 11.79 -11.22
CA GLY A 31 -4.54 11.24 -11.38
C GLY A 31 -4.80 10.05 -10.46
N LYS A 32 -5.65 9.14 -10.91
CA LYS A 32 -6.10 7.97 -10.14
C LYS A 32 -4.92 7.12 -9.65
N PRO A 33 -4.86 6.78 -8.34
CA PRO A 33 -3.92 5.77 -7.86
C PRO A 33 -4.18 4.42 -8.55
N VAL A 34 -3.12 3.77 -9.00
CA VAL A 34 -3.13 2.42 -9.55
C VAL A 34 -2.38 1.51 -8.59
N HIS A 35 -2.98 0.41 -8.23
CA HIS A 35 -2.43 -0.57 -7.31
C HIS A 35 -2.06 -1.85 -8.04
N ASP A 36 -0.83 -2.33 -7.83
CA ASP A 36 -0.37 -3.63 -8.30
C ASP A 36 -0.40 -4.64 -7.15
N PRO A 37 -1.36 -5.57 -7.14
CA PRO A 37 -1.45 -6.60 -6.09
C PRO A 37 -0.26 -7.56 -6.07
N GLN A 38 0.49 -7.70 -7.17
CA GLN A 38 1.65 -8.58 -7.22
C GLN A 38 2.83 -8.02 -6.44
N LEU A 39 3.06 -6.71 -6.58
CA LEU A 39 4.13 -6.00 -5.87
C LEU A 39 3.76 -5.67 -4.43
N CYS A 40 2.47 -5.59 -4.10
CA CYS A 40 1.99 -5.24 -2.78
C CYS A 40 2.25 -6.35 -1.77
N ILE A 41 2.85 -5.97 -0.63
CA ILE A 41 3.15 -6.86 0.50
C ILE A 41 2.15 -6.72 1.66
N ALA A 42 1.09 -5.94 1.47
CA ALA A 42 0.03 -5.68 2.45
C ALA A 42 0.50 -5.05 3.78
N CYS A 43 1.62 -4.31 3.79
CA CYS A 43 2.20 -3.70 5.00
C CYS A 43 1.36 -2.55 5.61
N GLY A 44 0.34 -2.05 4.92
CA GLY A 44 -0.55 -0.99 5.41
C GLY A 44 0.02 0.43 5.44
N SER A 45 1.30 0.66 5.07
CA SER A 45 1.93 1.98 5.12
C SER A 45 1.16 3.06 4.36
N CYS A 46 0.63 2.72 3.18
CA CYS A 46 -0.18 3.62 2.37
C CYS A 46 -1.51 4.01 3.04
N ALA A 47 -2.13 3.09 3.81
CA ALA A 47 -3.36 3.37 4.56
C ALA A 47 -3.08 4.31 5.75
N ILE A 48 -1.99 4.06 6.50
CA ILE A 48 -1.58 4.90 7.64
C ILE A 48 -1.21 6.32 7.17
N ALA A 49 -0.54 6.44 6.03
CA ALA A 49 -0.09 7.72 5.49
C ALA A 49 -1.18 8.52 4.75
N CYS A 50 -2.38 7.96 4.53
CA CYS A 50 -3.43 8.57 3.73
C CYS A 50 -4.20 9.65 4.52
N PRO A 51 -4.05 10.98 4.21
CA PRO A 51 -4.70 12.03 4.99
C PRO A 51 -6.23 11.97 4.98
N PRO A 52 -6.90 11.71 3.82
CA PRO A 52 -8.36 11.65 3.75
C PRO A 52 -8.94 10.26 4.07
N ASN A 53 -8.13 9.30 4.53
CA ASN A 53 -8.53 7.91 4.73
C ASN A 53 -9.24 7.29 3.49
N ALA A 54 -8.72 7.61 2.29
CA ALA A 54 -9.15 6.98 1.05
C ALA A 54 -8.66 5.53 0.93
N LEU A 55 -7.56 5.22 1.62
CA LEU A 55 -6.96 3.90 1.76
C LEU A 55 -7.23 3.36 3.16
N SER A 56 -7.56 2.08 3.25
CA SER A 56 -7.74 1.39 4.53
C SER A 56 -7.37 -0.09 4.41
N MET A 57 -7.11 -0.71 5.55
CA MET A 57 -6.88 -2.14 5.68
C MET A 57 -7.94 -2.73 6.62
N SER A 58 -8.48 -3.87 6.26
CA SER A 58 -9.29 -4.69 7.16
C SER A 58 -8.66 -6.07 7.30
N THR A 59 -8.71 -6.64 8.50
CA THR A 59 -8.10 -7.93 8.81
C THR A 59 -9.16 -8.87 9.36
N ASP A 60 -9.29 -10.03 8.74
CA ASP A 60 -10.11 -11.14 9.19
C ASP A 60 -9.19 -12.26 9.67
N LEU A 61 -9.03 -12.36 10.99
CA LEU A 61 -8.17 -13.36 11.61
C LEU A 61 -8.81 -14.76 11.61
N ASP A 62 -10.12 -14.86 11.49
CA ASP A 62 -10.82 -16.15 11.45
C ASP A 62 -10.67 -16.80 10.09
N GLN A 63 -10.75 -16.01 9.03
CA GLN A 63 -10.58 -16.46 7.65
C GLN A 63 -9.11 -16.41 7.19
N GLY A 64 -8.23 -15.73 7.92
CA GLY A 64 -6.80 -15.63 7.59
C GLY A 64 -6.51 -14.72 6.40
N TYR A 65 -7.28 -13.66 6.22
CA TYR A 65 -7.09 -12.68 5.15
C TYR A 65 -6.98 -11.26 5.68
N GLN A 66 -6.20 -10.46 4.96
CA GLN A 66 -6.15 -9.02 5.09
C GLN A 66 -6.52 -8.38 3.77
N THR A 67 -7.51 -7.49 3.78
CA THR A 67 -8.02 -6.82 2.59
C THR A 67 -7.57 -5.37 2.56
N TRP A 68 -6.92 -4.99 1.48
CA TRP A 68 -6.60 -3.61 1.13
C TRP A 68 -7.78 -2.98 0.40
N HIS A 69 -8.15 -1.76 0.77
CA HIS A 69 -9.25 -1.03 0.16
C HIS A 69 -8.81 0.35 -0.28
N LEU A 70 -9.27 0.77 -1.46
CA LEU A 70 -9.19 2.14 -1.96
C LEU A 70 -10.60 2.64 -2.29
N PHE A 71 -10.94 3.81 -1.78
CA PHE A 71 -12.10 4.57 -2.22
C PHE A 71 -11.65 5.87 -2.88
N VAL A 72 -11.57 5.87 -4.20
CA VAL A 72 -11.08 7.00 -5.01
C VAL A 72 -11.89 8.27 -4.78
N GLY A 73 -13.20 8.14 -4.46
CA GLY A 73 -14.07 9.27 -4.15
C GLY A 73 -13.66 10.11 -2.92
N ARG A 74 -12.73 9.62 -2.09
CA ARG A 74 -12.10 10.39 -0.99
C ARG A 74 -10.70 10.87 -1.31
N CYS A 75 -10.10 10.36 -2.40
CA CYS A 75 -8.71 10.64 -2.72
C CYS A 75 -8.51 12.11 -3.08
N ILE A 76 -7.48 12.74 -2.52
CA ILE A 76 -7.05 14.10 -2.83
C ILE A 76 -5.81 14.15 -3.74
N TYR A 77 -5.40 13.02 -4.28
CA TYR A 77 -4.28 12.87 -5.22
C TYR A 77 -2.95 13.44 -4.72
N CYS A 78 -2.69 13.36 -3.41
CA CYS A 78 -1.51 13.96 -2.76
C CYS A 78 -0.21 13.18 -2.98
N ALA A 79 -0.25 11.95 -3.52
CA ALA A 79 0.87 11.04 -3.75
C ALA A 79 1.54 10.45 -2.48
N ARG A 80 1.05 10.73 -1.25
CA ARG A 80 1.67 10.18 -0.03
C ARG A 80 1.74 8.65 -0.03
N CYS A 81 0.74 7.97 -0.60
CA CYS A 81 0.75 6.50 -0.71
C CYS A 81 1.88 5.98 -1.60
N GLU A 82 2.19 6.69 -2.69
CA GLU A 82 3.31 6.37 -3.59
C GLU A 82 4.66 6.59 -2.91
N GLU A 83 4.82 7.69 -2.18
CA GLU A 83 6.06 8.03 -1.46
C GLU A 83 6.42 7.01 -0.36
N VAL A 84 5.43 6.45 0.35
CA VAL A 84 5.66 5.55 1.49
C VAL A 84 5.65 4.08 1.11
N CYS A 85 5.34 3.73 -0.14
CA CYS A 85 5.27 2.34 -0.57
C CYS A 85 6.68 1.74 -0.74
N PRO A 86 7.08 0.75 0.08
CA PRO A 86 8.44 0.20 0.00
C PRO A 86 8.71 -0.60 -1.28
N THR A 87 7.66 -1.09 -1.92
CA THR A 87 7.76 -1.93 -3.13
C THR A 87 7.33 -1.21 -4.41
N GLY A 88 6.86 0.05 -4.30
CA GLY A 88 6.30 0.76 -5.46
C GLY A 88 5.00 0.17 -6.00
N ALA A 89 4.28 -0.61 -5.18
CA ALA A 89 3.03 -1.27 -5.57
C ALA A 89 1.86 -0.31 -5.83
N ILE A 90 1.96 0.95 -5.40
CA ILE A 90 0.95 1.96 -5.65
C ILE A 90 1.61 3.20 -6.25
N THR A 91 1.08 3.64 -7.40
CA THR A 91 1.58 4.79 -8.15
C THR A 91 0.40 5.66 -8.62
N LEU A 92 0.64 6.94 -8.88
CA LEU A 92 -0.37 7.80 -9.47
C LEU A 92 -0.29 7.72 -11.00
N SER A 93 -1.45 7.48 -11.62
CA SER A 93 -1.59 7.42 -13.08
C SER A 93 -1.97 8.80 -13.67
N PRO A 94 -1.86 8.98 -14.99
CA PRO A 94 -2.43 10.15 -15.64
C PRO A 94 -3.96 10.11 -15.81
N ASN A 95 -4.65 9.04 -15.34
CA ASN A 95 -6.09 8.90 -15.48
C ASN A 95 -6.83 9.87 -14.58
N PHE A 96 -7.66 10.72 -15.17
CA PHE A 96 -8.44 11.74 -14.46
C PHE A 96 -9.95 11.58 -14.64
N GLU A 97 -10.39 10.77 -15.61
CA GLU A 97 -11.80 10.52 -15.88
C GLU A 97 -12.37 9.54 -14.84
N LEU A 98 -12.98 10.10 -13.82
CA LEU A 98 -13.52 9.34 -12.68
C LEU A 98 -15.03 9.57 -12.49
N ALA A 99 -15.69 10.09 -13.52
CA ALA A 99 -17.14 10.24 -13.51
C ALA A 99 -17.80 8.86 -13.65
N VAL A 100 -18.57 8.48 -12.64
CA VAL A 100 -19.28 7.19 -12.57
C VAL A 100 -20.74 7.38 -12.24
N MET A 101 -21.59 6.47 -12.69
CA MET A 101 -23.01 6.44 -12.35
C MET A 101 -23.23 5.73 -11.00
N ASN A 102 -22.43 4.72 -10.68
CA ASN A 102 -22.45 4.02 -9.41
C ASN A 102 -21.18 4.34 -8.61
N LYS A 103 -21.34 4.75 -7.34
CA LYS A 103 -20.20 5.07 -6.44
C LYS A 103 -19.34 3.85 -6.10
N ASP A 104 -19.85 2.65 -6.26
CA ASP A 104 -19.09 1.42 -6.00
C ASP A 104 -17.99 1.21 -7.04
N ASP A 105 -18.15 1.77 -8.25
CA ASP A 105 -17.10 1.75 -9.29
C ASP A 105 -15.84 2.56 -8.91
N LEU A 106 -15.94 3.39 -7.86
CA LEU A 106 -14.81 4.12 -7.28
C LEU A 106 -14.11 3.34 -6.17
N ARG A 107 -14.49 2.09 -5.92
CA ARG A 107 -13.89 1.23 -4.91
C ARG A 107 -13.04 0.16 -5.57
N GLU A 108 -11.87 -0.05 -5.00
CA GLU A 108 -10.97 -1.14 -5.35
C GLU A 108 -10.57 -1.89 -4.09
N GLN A 109 -10.39 -3.19 -4.21
CA GLN A 109 -9.94 -4.03 -3.12
C GLN A 109 -9.00 -5.13 -3.62
N ALA A 110 -8.12 -5.57 -2.72
CA ALA A 110 -7.22 -6.69 -2.95
C ALA A 110 -7.03 -7.47 -1.66
N ASP A 111 -7.15 -8.80 -1.74
CA ASP A 111 -7.05 -9.70 -0.59
C ASP A 111 -5.66 -10.33 -0.52
N TYR A 112 -5.12 -10.42 0.70
CA TYR A 112 -3.81 -10.98 1.01
C TYR A 112 -3.92 -12.01 2.10
N GLN A 113 -3.31 -13.16 1.88
CA GLN A 113 -3.29 -14.24 2.84
C GLN A 113 -2.38 -13.90 4.03
N LEU A 114 -2.86 -14.20 5.23
CA LEU A 114 -2.08 -14.11 6.46
C LEU A 114 -1.31 -15.42 6.72
N ALA A 115 -0.16 -15.29 7.34
CA ALA A 115 0.62 -16.40 7.86
C ALA A 115 0.06 -16.86 9.21
N ALA A 116 -0.08 -18.16 9.38
CA ALA A 116 -0.41 -18.78 10.66
C ALA A 116 0.85 -18.94 11.52
N CYS A 117 0.73 -18.65 12.81
CA CYS A 117 1.81 -18.84 13.76
C CYS A 117 2.18 -20.33 13.89
N ARG A 118 3.47 -20.67 13.80
CA ARG A 118 3.96 -22.05 13.92
C ARG A 118 3.67 -22.69 15.28
N GLU A 119 3.54 -21.89 16.34
CA GLU A 119 3.35 -22.38 17.71
C GLU A 119 1.89 -22.47 18.13
N CYS A 120 1.10 -21.40 17.86
CA CYS A 120 -0.30 -21.34 18.33
C CYS A 120 -1.35 -21.42 17.21
N GLY A 121 -0.93 -21.40 15.93
CA GLY A 121 -1.84 -21.51 14.79
C GLY A 121 -2.64 -20.24 14.46
N VAL A 122 -2.55 -19.19 15.25
CA VAL A 122 -3.29 -17.93 15.02
C VAL A 122 -2.67 -17.17 13.84
N PHE A 123 -3.51 -16.66 12.95
CA PHE A 123 -3.09 -15.75 11.88
C PHE A 123 -2.64 -14.40 12.45
N PHE A 124 -1.54 -13.81 11.94
CA PHE A 124 -0.98 -12.61 12.57
C PHE A 124 -0.35 -11.58 11.63
N ALA A 125 0.19 -11.97 10.48
CA ALA A 125 0.89 -11.06 9.57
C ALA A 125 0.69 -11.48 8.11
N PRO A 126 0.75 -10.55 7.13
CA PRO A 126 0.69 -10.90 5.71
C PRO A 126 1.84 -11.83 5.31
N LEU A 127 1.51 -12.93 4.63
CA LEU A 127 2.52 -13.89 4.16
C LEU A 127 3.52 -13.22 3.21
N LYS A 128 3.05 -12.35 2.33
CA LYS A 128 3.91 -11.59 1.40
C LYS A 128 4.89 -10.66 2.10
N GLU A 129 4.53 -10.11 3.26
CA GLU A 129 5.45 -9.27 4.06
C GLU A 129 6.59 -10.10 4.61
N ILE A 130 6.30 -11.29 5.16
CA ILE A 130 7.33 -12.23 5.65
C ILE A 130 8.26 -12.64 4.51
N GLU A 131 7.71 -13.02 3.34
CA GLU A 131 8.51 -13.41 2.18
C GLU A 131 9.39 -12.25 1.67
N HIS A 132 8.86 -11.03 1.67
CA HIS A 132 9.62 -9.84 1.30
C HIS A 132 10.80 -9.58 2.25
N MET A 133 10.58 -9.69 3.56
CA MET A 133 11.64 -9.55 4.56
C MET A 133 12.75 -10.59 4.39
N LEU A 134 12.40 -11.84 4.11
CA LEU A 134 13.36 -12.91 3.82
C LEU A 134 14.14 -12.65 2.54
N ALA A 135 13.46 -12.17 1.48
CA ALA A 135 14.12 -11.79 0.24
C ALA A 135 15.13 -10.64 0.43
N LEU A 136 14.81 -9.64 1.26
CA LEU A 136 15.73 -8.56 1.62
C LEU A 136 16.96 -9.08 2.37
N LEU A 137 16.80 -10.03 3.30
CA LEU A 137 17.93 -10.66 3.99
C LEU A 137 18.86 -11.40 3.02
N GLN A 138 18.30 -12.13 2.05
CA GLN A 138 19.09 -12.79 1.01
C GLN A 138 19.86 -11.78 0.15
N GLN A 139 19.19 -10.69 -0.29
CA GLN A 139 19.80 -9.63 -1.08
C GLN A 139 20.91 -8.90 -0.33
N SER A 140 20.81 -8.79 1.00
CA SER A 140 21.86 -8.18 1.86
C SER A 140 23.07 -9.08 2.10
N GLY A 141 23.11 -10.30 1.54
CA GLY A 141 24.24 -11.22 1.65
C GLY A 141 24.23 -12.11 2.89
N VAL A 142 23.10 -12.21 3.60
CA VAL A 142 22.93 -13.15 4.72
C VAL A 142 22.95 -14.58 4.18
N SER A 143 23.69 -15.49 4.85
CA SER A 143 23.79 -16.89 4.43
C SER A 143 22.42 -17.60 4.42
N ALA A 144 22.27 -18.58 3.55
CA ALA A 144 21.00 -19.34 3.42
C ALA A 144 20.57 -20.00 4.73
N GLU A 145 21.53 -20.45 5.56
CA GLU A 145 21.25 -21.03 6.89
C GLU A 145 20.64 -20.00 7.84
N ASN A 146 21.20 -18.78 7.88
CA ASN A 146 20.69 -17.70 8.70
C ASN A 146 19.33 -17.18 8.20
N VAL A 147 19.08 -17.18 6.90
CA VAL A 147 17.77 -16.86 6.33
C VAL A 147 16.72 -17.92 6.73
N ALA A 148 17.09 -19.20 6.75
CA ALA A 148 16.21 -20.27 7.22
C ALA A 148 15.87 -20.10 8.72
N ALA A 149 16.86 -19.79 9.54
CA ALA A 149 16.66 -19.49 10.97
C ALA A 149 15.78 -18.24 11.17
N ALA A 150 15.97 -17.20 10.35
CA ALA A 150 15.14 -16.00 10.38
C ALA A 150 13.68 -16.30 9.99
N ARG A 151 13.44 -17.20 9.01
CA ARG A 151 12.09 -17.66 8.65
C ARG A 151 11.38 -18.27 9.86
N GLU A 152 12.03 -19.15 10.59
CA GLU A 152 11.45 -19.75 11.79
C GLU A 152 11.02 -18.71 12.81
N LEU A 153 11.82 -17.65 12.98
CA LEU A 153 11.50 -16.54 13.88
C LEU A 153 10.37 -15.66 13.34
N PHE A 154 10.32 -15.39 12.03
CA PHE A 154 9.28 -14.52 11.42
C PHE A 154 7.91 -15.19 11.38
N GLU A 155 7.85 -16.52 11.32
CA GLU A 155 6.61 -17.29 11.34
C GLU A 155 6.02 -17.52 12.75
N VAL A 156 6.59 -16.91 13.79
CA VAL A 156 6.05 -16.93 15.16
C VAL A 156 5.39 -15.59 15.47
N CYS A 157 4.16 -15.61 16.00
CA CYS A 157 3.41 -14.41 16.33
C CYS A 157 4.07 -13.62 17.49
N PRO A 158 3.82 -12.31 17.60
CA PRO A 158 4.39 -11.47 18.64
C PRO A 158 4.12 -11.96 20.08
N GLU A 159 2.98 -12.62 20.28
CA GLU A 159 2.59 -13.13 21.59
C GLU A 159 3.41 -14.36 22.00
N CYS A 160 3.59 -15.31 21.08
CA CYS A 160 4.46 -16.45 21.31
C CYS A 160 5.93 -16.03 21.46
N LYS A 161 6.40 -15.06 20.65
CA LYS A 161 7.76 -14.49 20.84
C LYS A 161 7.95 -13.95 22.25
N ARG A 162 7.00 -13.15 22.76
CA ARG A 162 7.09 -12.62 24.14
C ARG A 162 7.11 -13.74 25.18
N LYS A 163 6.27 -14.77 25.02
CA LYS A 163 6.25 -15.92 25.94
C LYS A 163 7.60 -16.64 25.95
N ASN A 164 8.25 -16.79 24.80
CA ASN A 164 9.55 -17.46 24.68
C ASN A 164 10.71 -16.61 25.21
N ASP A 165 10.60 -15.30 25.17
CA ASP A 165 11.66 -14.39 25.62
C ASP A 165 11.61 -14.11 27.12
N ILE A 166 10.46 -14.21 27.78
CA ILE A 166 10.31 -14.01 29.24
C ILE A 166 11.23 -14.91 30.04
N PRO A 167 11.33 -16.25 29.82
CA PRO A 167 12.24 -17.10 30.56
C PRO A 167 13.73 -16.74 30.34
N LYS A 168 14.12 -16.35 29.13
CA LYS A 168 15.47 -15.93 28.80
C LYS A 168 15.85 -14.65 29.53
N LEU A 169 14.93 -13.66 29.57
CA LEU A 169 15.16 -12.43 30.33
C LEU A 169 15.24 -12.68 31.82
N ALA A 170 14.42 -13.59 32.37
CA ALA A 170 14.45 -13.95 33.78
C ALA A 170 15.81 -14.60 34.19
N SER A 171 16.39 -15.46 33.31
CA SER A 171 17.73 -16.05 33.58
C SER A 171 18.83 -15.01 33.58
N LEU A 172 18.81 -14.03 32.67
CA LEU A 172 19.79 -12.95 32.64
C LEU A 172 19.75 -12.07 33.89
N TYR A 173 18.55 -11.85 34.47
CA TYR A 173 18.42 -11.11 35.74
C TYR A 173 18.94 -11.92 36.94
N GLN A 174 18.86 -13.25 36.93
CA GLN A 174 19.36 -14.09 37.99
C GLN A 174 20.89 -14.22 37.98
N GLU A 175 21.51 -14.14 36.80
CA GLU A 175 22.99 -14.16 36.67
C GLU A 175 23.64 -12.81 37.00
N ALA A 176 22.86 -11.72 37.02
CA ALA A 176 23.34 -10.35 37.27
C ALA A 176 23.26 -9.94 38.76
N VAL A 177 22.74 -10.78 39.65
CA VAL A 177 22.60 -10.58 41.10
C VAL A 177 23.52 -11.57 41.84
#